data_970c7b7dfd8c3317ddd9d0a53195d4f1
#
_entry.id   970c7b7dfd8c3317ddd9d0a53195d4f1
#
_cell.length_a   1.000
_cell.length_b   1.000
_cell.length_c   1.000
_cell.angle_alpha   90.00
_cell.angle_beta   90.00
_cell.angle_gamma   90.00
#
_symmetry.space_group_name_H-M   'P 1'
#
loop_
_entity.id
_entity.type
_entity.pdbx_description
1 polymer ?
#
loop_
_entity_poly.entity_id
_entity_poly.type
_entity_poly.pdbx_seq_one_letter_code
_entity_poly.pdbx_strand_id
1 'polypeptide(L)'
;MLYCTVHALGELAVLFPVAGSFSAYSTRFIDPAWGFAMGWNYALQWLVVLPLEIVAASITVDYWNSNVNKAVWVTLFLHLIIAINFFGVKGYGESEFVFSIVKVIAVIGYM
;
A
#
# COMPACT_ATOMS: atom_id res chain seq x y z
N MET A 1 5.17 -16.09 10.10
CA MET A 1 4.83 -16.54 8.75
C MET A 1 5.07 -15.47 7.69
N LEU A 2 4.49 -14.27 7.79
CA LEU A 2 4.67 -13.19 6.80
C LEU A 2 6.14 -12.83 6.54
N TYR A 3 6.98 -12.79 7.56
CA TYR A 3 8.41 -12.50 7.42
C TYR A 3 9.13 -13.48 6.48
N CYS A 4 8.92 -14.78 6.65
CA CYS A 4 9.54 -15.78 5.79
C CYS A 4 9.07 -15.70 4.34
N THR A 5 7.78 -15.40 4.13
CA THR A 5 7.21 -15.24 2.79
C THR A 5 7.78 -14.02 2.08
N VAL A 6 7.89 -12.89 2.78
CA VAL A 6 8.46 -11.66 2.22
C VAL A 6 9.96 -11.81 1.95
N HIS A 7 10.67 -12.54 2.80
CA HIS A 7 12.10 -12.80 2.61
C HIS A 7 12.34 -13.69 1.38
N ALA A 8 11.57 -14.77 1.23
CA ALA A 8 11.63 -15.62 0.04
C ALA A 8 11.29 -14.86 -1.26
N LEU A 9 10.31 -13.95 -1.19
CA LEU A 9 10.00 -13.06 -2.30
C LEU A 9 11.18 -12.13 -2.63
N GLY A 10 11.86 -11.60 -1.62
CA GLY A 10 13.04 -10.76 -1.79
C GLY A 10 14.16 -11.49 -2.52
N GLU A 11 14.41 -12.74 -2.17
CA GLU A 11 15.39 -13.60 -2.86
C GLU A 11 15.02 -13.82 -4.33
N LEU A 12 13.74 -14.10 -4.61
CA LEU A 12 13.26 -14.23 -5.99
C LEU A 12 13.38 -12.92 -6.78
N ALA A 13 13.13 -11.80 -6.15
CA ALA A 13 13.24 -10.48 -6.79
C ALA A 13 14.68 -10.11 -7.16
N VAL A 14 15.66 -10.58 -6.37
CA VAL A 14 17.09 -10.41 -6.69
C VAL A 14 17.52 -11.30 -7.85
N LEU A 15 17.03 -12.54 -7.90
CA LEU A 15 17.35 -13.48 -8.98
C LEU A 15 16.62 -13.17 -10.29
N PHE A 16 15.39 -12.69 -10.21
CA PHE A 16 14.53 -12.41 -11.35
C PHE A 16 13.87 -11.03 -11.18
N PRO A 17 14.56 -9.93 -11.48
CA PRO A 17 14.01 -8.57 -11.35
C PRO A 17 13.00 -8.31 -12.48
N VAL A 18 11.76 -8.71 -12.28
CA VAL A 18 10.66 -8.50 -13.23
C VAL A 18 9.56 -7.62 -12.63
N ALA A 19 8.99 -6.74 -13.46
CA ALA A 19 7.82 -5.98 -13.08
C ALA A 19 6.61 -6.91 -12.88
N GLY A 20 5.84 -6.68 -11.82
CA GLY A 20 4.69 -7.51 -11.49
C GLY A 20 4.97 -8.69 -10.57
N SER A 21 6.15 -8.76 -9.97
CA SER A 21 6.68 -9.78 -9.04
C SER A 21 5.77 -10.98 -8.74
N PHE A 22 4.74 -10.86 -7.91
CA PHE A 22 3.85 -11.96 -7.51
C PHE A 22 3.14 -12.65 -8.68
N SER A 23 2.55 -11.89 -9.60
CA SER A 23 1.84 -12.45 -10.74
C SER A 23 2.81 -13.02 -11.77
N ALA A 24 3.95 -12.35 -12.01
CA ALA A 24 4.97 -12.81 -12.93
C ALA A 24 5.62 -14.11 -12.46
N TYR A 25 5.95 -14.23 -11.17
CA TYR A 25 6.51 -15.46 -10.61
C TYR A 25 5.49 -16.60 -10.61
N SER A 26 4.23 -16.32 -10.28
CA SER A 26 3.16 -17.30 -10.32
C SER A 26 2.93 -17.82 -11.75
N THR A 27 2.94 -16.94 -12.74
CA THR A 27 2.83 -17.31 -14.15
C THR A 27 3.99 -18.20 -14.62
N ARG A 28 5.20 -17.92 -14.14
CA ARG A 28 6.42 -18.62 -14.55
C ARG A 28 6.61 -19.97 -13.87
N PHE A 29 6.31 -20.05 -12.56
CA PHE A 29 6.66 -21.20 -11.74
C PHE A 29 5.47 -22.12 -11.40
N ILE A 30 4.23 -21.62 -11.55
CA ILE A 30 3.04 -22.40 -11.23
C ILE A 30 2.22 -22.64 -12.50
N ASP A 31 1.46 -21.63 -12.92
CA ASP A 31 0.57 -21.73 -14.09
C ASP A 31 0.18 -20.31 -14.54
N PRO A 32 0.05 -20.07 -15.89
CA PRO A 32 -0.40 -18.78 -16.41
C PRO A 32 -1.79 -18.34 -15.91
N ALA A 33 -2.72 -19.29 -15.74
CA ALA A 33 -4.06 -18.99 -15.23
C ALA A 33 -4.01 -18.52 -13.76
N TRP A 34 -3.14 -19.13 -12.96
CA TRP A 34 -2.90 -18.72 -11.59
C TRP A 34 -2.28 -17.31 -11.50
N GLY A 35 -1.28 -17.02 -12.35
CA GLY A 35 -0.67 -15.70 -12.43
C GLY A 35 -1.67 -14.61 -12.82
N PHE A 36 -2.56 -14.89 -13.74
CA PHE A 36 -3.65 -13.99 -14.11
C PHE A 36 -4.61 -13.73 -12.95
N ALA A 37 -5.04 -14.77 -12.24
CA ALA A 37 -5.89 -14.64 -11.07
C ALA A 37 -5.24 -13.81 -9.95
N MET A 38 -3.94 -14.02 -9.70
CA MET A 38 -3.16 -13.25 -8.73
C MET A 38 -3.05 -11.77 -9.10
N GLY A 39 -2.85 -11.45 -10.39
CA GLY A 39 -2.81 -10.08 -10.87
C GLY A 39 -4.14 -9.35 -10.65
N TRP A 40 -5.25 -9.99 -10.98
CA TRP A 40 -6.59 -9.44 -10.73
C TRP A 40 -6.92 -9.30 -9.24
N ASN A 41 -6.57 -10.30 -8.44
CA ASN A 41 -6.74 -10.23 -6.99
C ASN A 41 -5.97 -9.04 -6.38
N TYR A 42 -4.74 -8.82 -6.83
CA TYR A 42 -3.93 -7.69 -6.39
C TYR A 42 -4.56 -6.35 -6.79
N ALA A 43 -5.02 -6.22 -8.03
CA ALA A 43 -5.68 -5.01 -8.51
C ALA A 43 -6.98 -4.70 -7.74
N LEU A 44 -7.83 -5.71 -7.52
CA LEU A 44 -9.06 -5.57 -6.76
C LEU A 44 -8.80 -5.23 -5.30
N GLN A 45 -7.77 -5.82 -4.70
CA GLN A 45 -7.35 -5.51 -3.33
C GLN A 45 -7.08 -4.02 -3.18
N TRP A 46 -6.27 -3.44 -4.04
CA TRP A 46 -5.94 -2.01 -3.96
C TRP A 46 -7.13 -1.11 -4.26
N LEU A 47 -7.99 -1.51 -5.16
CA LEU A 47 -9.21 -0.77 -5.50
C LEU A 47 -10.18 -0.67 -4.32
N VAL A 48 -10.21 -1.67 -3.44
CA VAL A 48 -11.06 -1.69 -2.23
C VAL A 48 -10.35 -1.08 -1.02
N VAL A 49 -9.06 -1.38 -0.84
CA VAL A 49 -8.28 -0.95 0.34
C VAL A 49 -8.09 0.57 0.35
N LEU A 50 -7.82 1.20 -0.79
CA LEU A 50 -7.58 2.63 -0.86
C LEU A 50 -8.77 3.47 -0.33
N PRO A 51 -10.01 3.29 -0.79
CA PRO A 51 -11.16 3.98 -0.22
C PRO A 51 -11.38 3.67 1.27
N LEU A 52 -11.17 2.43 1.68
CA LEU A 52 -11.32 2.01 3.07
C LEU A 52 -10.34 2.76 3.98
N GLU A 53 -9.07 2.88 3.58
CA GLU A 53 -8.06 3.60 4.36
C GLU A 53 -8.34 5.11 4.44
N ILE A 54 -8.84 5.73 3.37
CA ILE A 54 -9.23 7.14 3.38
C ILE A 54 -10.37 7.37 4.36
N VAL A 55 -11.36 6.50 4.38
CA VAL A 55 -12.49 6.56 5.33
C VAL A 55 -11.99 6.33 6.76
N ALA A 56 -11.14 5.36 6.99
CA ALA A 56 -10.55 5.09 8.30
C ALA A 56 -9.75 6.30 8.83
N ALA A 57 -8.95 6.94 7.98
CA ALA A 57 -8.22 8.16 8.33
C ALA A 57 -9.19 9.30 8.71
N SER A 58 -10.30 9.47 8.00
CA SER A 58 -11.30 10.50 8.32
C SER A 58 -11.98 10.25 9.66
N ILE A 59 -12.24 8.98 10.00
CA ILE A 59 -12.82 8.61 11.31
C ILE A 59 -11.82 8.89 12.44
N THR A 60 -10.53 8.64 12.21
CA THR A 60 -9.47 8.91 13.19
C THR A 60 -9.37 10.40 13.51
N VAL A 61 -9.52 11.28 12.52
CA VAL A 61 -9.55 12.73 12.74
C VAL A 61 -10.81 13.17 13.47
N ASP A 62 -11.95 12.54 13.23
CA ASP A 62 -13.23 12.83 13.90
C ASP A 62 -13.18 12.56 15.41
N TYR A 63 -12.29 11.64 15.84
CA TYR A 63 -12.04 11.36 17.27
C TYR A 63 -11.60 12.60 18.06
N TRP A 64 -10.88 13.54 17.44
CA TRP A 64 -10.49 14.81 18.06
C TRP A 64 -11.58 15.89 18.02
N ASN A 65 -12.85 15.50 17.85
CA ASN A 65 -14.01 16.39 17.93
C ASN A 65 -13.92 17.60 16.97
N SER A 66 -13.61 17.35 15.72
CA SER A 66 -13.61 18.37 14.71
C SER A 66 -15.05 18.71 14.29
N ASN A 67 -15.44 20.00 14.42
CA ASN A 67 -16.72 20.49 13.93
C ASN A 67 -16.82 20.52 12.40
N VAL A 68 -15.89 19.89 11.70
CA VAL A 68 -15.77 19.89 10.24
C VAL A 68 -16.42 18.61 9.68
N ASN A 69 -17.17 18.78 8.59
CA ASN A 69 -17.84 17.66 7.93
C ASN A 69 -16.79 16.62 7.46
N LYS A 70 -17.07 15.33 7.70
CA LYS A 70 -16.22 14.21 7.28
C LYS A 70 -15.83 14.24 5.80
N ALA A 71 -16.74 14.73 4.94
CA ALA A 71 -16.47 14.84 3.52
C ALA A 71 -15.26 15.73 3.19
N VAL A 72 -15.01 16.77 3.99
CA VAL A 72 -13.84 17.65 3.81
C VAL A 72 -12.55 16.90 4.05
N TRP A 73 -12.49 16.07 5.10
CA TRP A 73 -11.31 15.26 5.42
C TRP A 73 -11.05 14.19 4.37
N VAL A 74 -12.10 13.50 3.91
CA VAL A 74 -11.99 12.53 2.81
C VAL A 74 -11.43 13.19 1.55
N THR A 75 -11.94 14.35 1.19
CA THR A 75 -11.49 15.12 0.01
C THR A 75 -10.04 15.55 0.16
N LEU A 76 -9.65 16.03 1.35
CA LEU A 76 -8.28 16.45 1.65
C LEU A 76 -7.29 15.30 1.51
N PHE A 77 -7.57 14.16 2.14
CA PHE A 77 -6.71 12.97 2.05
C PHE A 77 -6.61 12.44 0.63
N LEU A 78 -7.72 12.41 -0.11
CA LEU A 78 -7.74 12.01 -1.51
C LEU A 78 -6.83 12.91 -2.36
N HIS A 79 -6.93 14.23 -2.22
CA HIS A 79 -6.07 15.18 -2.94
C HIS A 79 -4.60 15.02 -2.57
N LEU A 80 -4.30 14.76 -1.30
CA LEU A 80 -2.94 14.53 -0.84
C LEU A 80 -2.35 13.27 -1.47
N ILE A 81 -3.09 12.18 -1.53
CA ILE A 81 -2.66 10.95 -2.19
C ILE A 81 -2.44 11.18 -3.69
N ILE A 82 -3.37 11.88 -4.36
CA ILE A 82 -3.23 12.22 -5.79
C ILE A 82 -1.99 13.08 -6.01
N ALA A 83 -1.74 14.09 -5.18
CA ALA A 83 -0.57 14.95 -5.26
C ALA A 83 0.73 14.15 -5.14
N ILE A 84 0.84 13.26 -4.14
CA ILE A 84 2.01 12.40 -3.96
C ILE A 84 2.25 11.51 -5.21
N ASN A 85 1.19 10.95 -5.77
CA ASN A 85 1.29 10.12 -6.99
C ASN A 85 1.70 10.93 -8.23
N PHE A 86 1.35 12.22 -8.28
CA PHE A 86 1.72 13.10 -9.40
C PHE A 86 3.22 13.39 -9.46
N PHE A 87 3.92 13.37 -8.34
CA PHE A 87 5.38 13.54 -8.27
C PHE A 87 6.18 12.34 -8.80
N GLY A 88 5.51 11.28 -9.23
CA GLY A 88 6.12 10.10 -9.82
C GLY A 88 6.80 9.18 -8.81
N VAL A 89 7.58 8.22 -9.34
CA VAL A 89 8.18 7.13 -8.55
C VAL A 89 9.12 7.64 -7.44
N LYS A 90 9.85 8.73 -7.69
CA LYS A 90 10.76 9.32 -6.69
C LYS A 90 9.99 9.89 -5.49
N GLY A 91 8.96 10.68 -5.75
CA GLY A 91 8.13 11.27 -4.68
C GLY A 91 7.40 10.20 -3.87
N TYR A 92 6.92 9.15 -4.53
CA TYR A 92 6.31 8.00 -3.86
C TYR A 92 7.30 7.29 -2.94
N GLY A 93 8.51 6.99 -3.42
CA GLY A 93 9.55 6.30 -2.63
C GLY A 93 10.01 7.10 -1.42
N GLU A 94 10.20 8.42 -1.54
CA GLU A 94 10.56 9.29 -0.41
C GLU A 94 9.43 9.37 0.62
N SER A 95 8.19 9.50 0.16
CA SER A 95 7.03 9.52 1.05
C SER A 95 6.87 8.20 1.80
N GLU A 96 7.03 7.08 1.13
CA GLU A 96 6.96 5.74 1.74
C GLU A 96 8.05 5.54 2.78
N PHE A 97 9.27 6.01 2.52
CA PHE A 97 10.37 5.97 3.49
C PHE A 97 10.05 6.75 4.76
N VAL A 98 9.56 8.00 4.63
CA VAL A 98 9.17 8.83 5.77
C VAL A 98 8.03 8.19 6.56
N PHE A 99 6.98 7.73 5.89
CA PHE A 99 5.86 7.06 6.55
C PHE A 99 6.26 5.74 7.22
N SER A 100 7.20 5.00 6.65
CA SER A 100 7.73 3.78 7.26
C SER A 100 8.46 4.07 8.57
N ILE A 101 9.29 5.12 8.61
CA ILE A 101 9.96 5.55 9.84
C ILE A 101 8.92 5.94 10.91
N VAL A 102 7.89 6.71 10.54
CA VAL A 102 6.82 7.10 11.46
C VAL A 102 6.09 5.88 12.01
N LYS A 103 5.79 4.89 11.15
CA LYS A 103 5.17 3.62 11.58
C LYS A 103 6.03 2.86 12.57
N VAL A 104 7.33 2.74 12.32
CA VAL A 104 8.28 2.05 13.22
C VAL A 104 8.34 2.75 14.57
N ILE A 105 8.48 4.08 14.58
CA ILE A 105 8.51 4.87 15.83
C ILE A 105 7.20 4.72 16.59
N ALA A 106 6.06 4.78 15.92
CA ALA A 106 4.75 4.61 16.53
C ALA A 106 4.58 3.23 17.17
N VAL A 107 5.03 2.16 16.51
CA VAL A 107 4.98 0.79 17.04
C VAL A 107 5.87 0.65 18.29
N ILE A 108 7.09 1.20 18.25
CA ILE A 108 8.00 1.17 19.39
C ILE A 108 7.42 1.98 20.56
N GLY A 109 6.80 3.13 20.29
CA GLY A 109 6.20 3.97 21.33
C GLY A 109 4.91 3.38 21.93
N TYR A 110 4.25 2.45 21.23
CA TYR A 110 3.05 1.76 21.70
C TYR A 110 3.39 0.53 22.57
N MET A 111 4.58 -0.08 22.39
CA MET A 111 5.06 -1.19 23.21
C MET A 111 5.63 -0.73 24.55
#